data_5f5c782c75043bd61af2511fee58ba3a
#
_entry.id   5f5c782c75043bd61af2511fee58ba3a
#
_cell.length_a   1.000
_cell.length_b   1.000
_cell.length_c   1.000
_cell.angle_alpha   90.00
_cell.angle_beta   90.00
_cell.angle_gamma   90.00
#
_symmetry.space_group_name_H-M   'P 1'
#
loop_
_entity.id
_entity.type
_entity.pdbx_description
1 polymer ?
#
loop_
_entity_poly.entity_id
_entity_poly.type
_entity_poly.pdbx_seq_one_letter_code
_entity_poly.pdbx_strand_id
1 'polypeptide(L)'
;QNLFTKEGVQWLLTSMVKNFTGFAPLGLVITMTMAIGFCEESGMLVAMLRRSMKNVPPNIVPFLIAFLGTVGNIASDTAMVVIPPLAALVYIGVKKNPVVGMIVGYAGAQAGFTANLMIAGTDSLLQGLTNQAIDAFLGTPGKFVVDVTCNWYFMIASTFLCSLVIGLVSTRIVEPRFPVYHSKDEDETIQEVTLLEVKGPVSYTHLR
;
A
#
# COMPACT_ATOMS: atom_id res chain seq x y z
N GLN A 1 -21.84 -15.14 25.32
CA GLN A 1 -21.32 -14.66 26.60
C GLN A 1 -21.46 -13.15 26.70
N ASN A 2 -21.89 -12.62 27.82
CA ASN A 2 -21.97 -11.19 28.01
C ASN A 2 -20.61 -10.68 28.56
N LEU A 3 -19.90 -9.91 27.76
CA LEU A 3 -18.54 -9.42 28.11
C LEU A 3 -18.54 -8.37 29.23
N PHE A 4 -19.68 -7.78 29.57
CA PHE A 4 -19.81 -6.79 30.64
C PHE A 4 -20.06 -7.41 32.03
N THR A 5 -20.05 -8.73 32.14
CA THR A 5 -20.08 -9.44 33.42
C THR A 5 -18.69 -9.72 33.93
N LYS A 6 -18.56 -9.95 35.25
CA LYS A 6 -17.28 -10.33 35.88
C LYS A 6 -16.67 -11.58 35.20
N GLU A 7 -17.52 -12.54 34.88
CA GLU A 7 -17.13 -13.79 34.19
C GLU A 7 -16.68 -13.52 32.75
N GLY A 8 -17.36 -12.60 32.05
CA GLY A 8 -16.98 -12.16 30.70
C GLY A 8 -15.61 -11.49 30.66
N VAL A 9 -15.33 -10.58 31.58
CA VAL A 9 -14.02 -9.93 31.71
C VAL A 9 -12.94 -10.95 32.08
N GLN A 10 -13.21 -11.84 33.02
CA GLN A 10 -12.27 -12.91 33.38
C GLN A 10 -11.97 -13.82 32.19
N TRP A 11 -12.98 -14.22 31.42
CA TRP A 11 -12.81 -15.01 30.21
C TRP A 11 -11.96 -14.26 29.17
N LEU A 12 -12.23 -12.97 28.95
CA LEU A 12 -11.45 -12.15 28.02
C LEU A 12 -9.96 -12.19 28.36
N LEU A 13 -9.62 -11.91 29.61
CA LEU A 13 -8.22 -11.86 30.07
C LEU A 13 -7.51 -13.25 30.02
N THR A 14 -8.22 -14.30 30.41
CA THR A 14 -7.65 -15.66 30.41
C THR A 14 -7.53 -16.27 29.02
N SER A 15 -8.39 -15.86 28.06
CA SER A 15 -8.37 -16.38 26.70
C SER A 15 -7.48 -15.60 25.73
N MET A 16 -6.96 -14.41 26.10
CA MET A 16 -6.16 -13.55 25.21
C MET A 16 -5.01 -14.29 24.53
N VAL A 17 -4.16 -14.94 25.32
CA VAL A 17 -3.00 -15.65 24.78
C VAL A 17 -3.42 -16.79 23.85
N LYS A 18 -4.42 -17.57 24.26
CA LYS A 18 -4.94 -18.69 23.47
C LYS A 18 -5.54 -18.20 22.13
N ASN A 19 -6.30 -17.11 22.16
CA ASN A 19 -6.89 -16.54 20.96
C ASN A 19 -5.83 -15.96 20.03
N PHE A 20 -4.80 -15.31 20.59
CA PHE A 20 -3.69 -14.77 19.79
C PHE A 20 -2.87 -15.91 19.15
N THR A 21 -2.44 -16.91 19.92
CA THR A 21 -1.63 -18.02 19.39
C THR A 21 -2.44 -18.99 18.52
N GLY A 22 -3.75 -19.06 18.70
CA GLY A 22 -4.67 -19.86 17.89
C GLY A 22 -5.09 -19.18 16.58
N PHE A 23 -4.66 -17.93 16.34
CA PHE A 23 -4.96 -17.23 15.09
C PHE A 23 -4.12 -17.83 13.95
N ALA A 24 -4.77 -18.57 13.06
CA ALA A 24 -4.10 -19.34 12.01
C ALA A 24 -3.12 -18.55 11.13
N PRO A 25 -3.43 -17.30 10.69
CA PRO A 25 -2.51 -16.53 9.87
C PRO A 25 -1.40 -15.80 10.64
N LEU A 26 -1.31 -15.94 11.99
CA LEU A 26 -0.38 -15.18 12.82
C LEU A 26 1.07 -15.25 12.34
N GLY A 27 1.57 -16.45 12.07
CA GLY A 27 2.95 -16.65 11.63
C GLY A 27 3.24 -15.97 10.30
N LEU A 28 2.33 -16.10 9.35
CA LEU A 28 2.46 -15.51 8.02
C LEU A 28 2.39 -13.98 8.06
N VAL A 29 1.45 -13.42 8.83
CA VAL A 29 1.32 -11.96 9.01
C VAL A 29 2.59 -11.38 9.64
N ILE A 30 3.13 -11.99 10.70
CA ILE A 30 4.36 -11.52 11.36
C ILE A 30 5.53 -11.59 10.37
N THR A 31 5.69 -12.70 9.65
CA THR A 31 6.81 -12.88 8.72
C THR A 31 6.75 -11.86 7.58
N MET A 32 5.57 -11.64 7.00
CA MET A 32 5.39 -10.64 5.94
C MET A 32 5.61 -9.22 6.44
N THR A 33 5.09 -8.86 7.61
CA THR A 33 5.29 -7.51 8.18
C THR A 33 6.76 -7.24 8.50
N MET A 34 7.51 -8.25 8.98
CA MET A 34 8.94 -8.13 9.20
C MET A 34 9.71 -7.91 7.88
N ALA A 35 9.37 -8.67 6.83
CA ALA A 35 10.01 -8.53 5.52
C ALA A 35 9.74 -7.15 4.90
N ILE A 36 8.49 -6.67 4.97
CA ILE A 36 8.09 -5.35 4.48
C ILE A 36 8.78 -4.25 5.29
N GLY A 37 8.79 -4.33 6.62
CA GLY A 37 9.48 -3.39 7.50
C GLY A 37 10.98 -3.29 7.21
N PHE A 38 11.64 -4.41 6.90
CA PHE A 38 13.03 -4.41 6.46
C PHE A 38 13.23 -3.67 5.11
N CYS A 39 12.34 -3.89 4.14
CA CYS A 39 12.37 -3.19 2.86
C CYS A 39 12.12 -1.68 3.01
N GLU A 40 11.30 -1.29 3.97
CA GLU A 40 11.00 0.10 4.31
C GLU A 40 12.20 0.79 4.97
N GLU A 41 12.73 0.23 6.05
CA GLU A 41 13.89 0.76 6.77
C GLU A 41 15.14 0.85 5.89
N SER A 42 15.30 -0.07 4.93
CA SER A 42 16.39 -0.02 3.96
C SER A 42 16.24 1.09 2.91
N GLY A 43 15.11 1.79 2.86
CA GLY A 43 14.78 2.78 1.83
C GLY A 43 14.52 2.17 0.44
N MET A 44 14.48 0.85 0.31
CA MET A 44 14.29 0.16 -0.96
C MET A 44 12.98 0.56 -1.65
N LEU A 45 11.88 0.66 -0.89
CA LEU A 45 10.57 1.03 -1.44
C LEU A 45 10.59 2.44 -2.01
N VAL A 46 11.18 3.39 -1.29
CA VAL A 46 11.32 4.79 -1.73
C VAL A 46 12.19 4.88 -2.99
N ALA A 47 13.32 4.17 -3.02
CA ALA A 47 14.22 4.14 -4.17
C ALA A 47 13.54 3.54 -5.43
N MET A 48 12.77 2.47 -5.26
CA MET A 48 11.98 1.86 -6.36
C MET A 48 10.94 2.83 -6.90
N LEU A 49 10.19 3.52 -6.03
CA LEU A 49 9.19 4.50 -6.43
C LEU A 49 9.82 5.67 -7.19
N ARG A 50 10.90 6.27 -6.66
CA ARG A 50 11.63 7.35 -7.34
C ARG A 50 12.15 6.92 -8.71
N ARG A 51 12.73 5.72 -8.80
CA ARG A 51 13.24 5.17 -10.07
C ARG A 51 12.13 4.97 -11.10
N SER A 52 10.98 4.49 -10.69
CA SER A 52 9.82 4.27 -11.57
C SER A 52 9.24 5.56 -12.13
N MET A 53 9.44 6.69 -11.43
CA MET A 53 8.91 8.00 -11.83
C MET A 53 9.90 8.85 -12.65
N LYS A 54 11.13 8.38 -12.85
CA LYS A 54 12.14 9.12 -13.62
C LYS A 54 11.79 9.12 -15.12
N ASN A 55 11.83 10.30 -15.76
CA ASN A 55 11.61 10.48 -17.21
C ASN A 55 10.18 10.19 -17.72
N VAL A 56 9.16 10.37 -16.89
CA VAL A 56 7.77 10.15 -17.27
C VAL A 56 7.17 11.40 -17.91
N PRO A 57 6.47 11.28 -19.06
CA PRO A 57 5.78 12.41 -19.67
C PRO A 57 4.71 13.00 -18.74
N PRO A 58 4.56 14.35 -18.67
CA PRO A 58 3.63 15.01 -17.72
C PRO A 58 2.18 14.54 -17.80
N ASN A 59 1.74 14.09 -18.97
CA ASN A 59 0.37 13.62 -19.17
C ASN A 59 0.09 12.24 -18.55
N ILE A 60 1.13 11.42 -18.37
CA ILE A 60 1.03 10.04 -17.85
C ILE A 60 1.29 10.03 -16.33
N VAL A 61 1.90 11.09 -15.79
CA VAL A 61 2.26 11.16 -14.37
C VAL A 61 1.09 10.85 -13.43
N PRO A 62 -0.14 11.39 -13.59
CA PRO A 62 -1.25 11.08 -12.69
C PRO A 62 -1.61 9.58 -12.68
N PHE A 63 -1.61 8.95 -13.85
CA PHE A 63 -1.91 7.52 -14.00
C PHE A 63 -0.83 6.65 -13.36
N LEU A 64 0.44 7.00 -13.59
CA LEU A 64 1.57 6.28 -13.03
C LEU A 64 1.61 6.39 -11.51
N ILE A 65 1.39 7.59 -10.96
CA ILE A 65 1.35 7.79 -9.50
C ILE A 65 0.18 7.02 -8.89
N ALA A 66 -1.01 7.05 -9.50
CA ALA A 66 -2.15 6.26 -9.05
C ALA A 66 -1.82 4.76 -9.07
N PHE A 67 -1.21 4.28 -10.14
CA PHE A 67 -0.79 2.88 -10.27
C PHE A 67 0.25 2.49 -9.22
N LEU A 68 1.31 3.29 -9.07
CA LEU A 68 2.35 3.05 -8.06
C LEU A 68 1.80 3.14 -6.63
N GLY A 69 0.84 4.07 -6.41
CA GLY A 69 0.12 4.16 -5.15
C GLY A 69 -0.63 2.87 -4.83
N THR A 70 -1.38 2.36 -5.79
CA THR A 70 -2.15 1.14 -5.64
C THR A 70 -1.24 -0.07 -5.39
N VAL A 71 -0.19 -0.24 -6.18
CA VAL A 71 0.78 -1.34 -6.00
C VAL A 71 1.60 -1.16 -4.71
N GLY A 72 1.88 0.09 -4.32
CA GLY A 72 2.61 0.43 -3.11
C GLY A 72 1.94 -0.06 -1.82
N ASN A 73 0.64 -0.34 -1.85
CA ASN A 73 -0.09 -0.90 -0.70
C ASN A 73 0.41 -2.30 -0.27
N ILE A 74 1.26 -2.95 -1.05
CA ILE A 74 2.01 -4.14 -0.59
C ILE A 74 2.76 -3.82 0.73
N ALA A 75 3.22 -2.57 0.87
CA ALA A 75 3.84 -2.05 2.10
C ALA A 75 2.80 -1.61 3.16
N SER A 76 1.54 -2.04 3.04
CA SER A 76 0.46 -1.71 3.98
C SER A 76 0.28 -0.20 4.19
N ASP A 77 0.08 0.24 5.44
CA ASP A 77 -0.21 1.63 5.81
C ASP A 77 0.94 2.61 5.51
N THR A 78 2.17 2.12 5.38
CA THR A 78 3.34 2.92 5.03
C THR A 78 3.18 3.61 3.69
N ALA A 79 2.56 2.95 2.71
CA ALA A 79 2.30 3.54 1.40
C ALA A 79 1.48 4.84 1.49
N MET A 80 0.54 4.94 2.42
CA MET A 80 -0.28 6.13 2.60
C MET A 80 0.51 7.33 3.14
N VAL A 81 1.59 7.09 3.86
CA VAL A 81 2.43 8.14 4.44
C VAL A 81 3.52 8.55 3.45
N VAL A 82 4.10 7.60 2.73
CA VAL A 82 5.26 7.82 1.86
C VAL A 82 4.87 8.30 0.46
N ILE A 83 3.83 7.73 -0.14
CA ILE A 83 3.50 8.01 -1.54
C ILE A 83 2.98 9.44 -1.77
N PRO A 84 2.10 10.03 -0.94
CA PRO A 84 1.61 11.37 -1.20
C PRO A 84 2.70 12.45 -1.26
N PRO A 85 3.64 12.55 -0.31
CA PRO A 85 4.73 13.53 -0.42
C PRO A 85 5.65 13.27 -1.61
N LEU A 86 5.94 12.01 -1.95
CA LEU A 86 6.70 11.68 -3.15
C LEU A 86 5.97 12.10 -4.44
N ALA A 87 4.66 11.89 -4.49
CA ALA A 87 3.82 12.34 -5.60
C ALA A 87 3.81 13.86 -5.75
N ALA A 88 3.81 14.60 -4.62
CA ALA A 88 3.95 16.06 -4.65
C ALA A 88 5.27 16.50 -5.29
N LEU A 89 6.39 15.88 -4.90
CA LEU A 89 7.71 16.17 -5.49
C LEU A 89 7.74 15.89 -6.99
N VAL A 90 7.13 14.80 -7.44
CA VAL A 90 7.04 14.48 -8.87
C VAL A 90 6.21 15.54 -9.62
N TYR A 91 5.09 15.99 -9.03
CA TYR A 91 4.27 17.05 -9.63
C TYR A 91 5.02 18.37 -9.72
N ILE A 92 5.81 18.75 -8.73
CA ILE A 92 6.72 19.90 -8.80
C ILE A 92 7.69 19.73 -9.98
N GLY A 93 8.33 18.57 -10.11
CA GLY A 93 9.27 18.28 -11.20
C GLY A 93 8.68 18.37 -12.61
N VAL A 94 7.36 18.13 -12.75
CA VAL A 94 6.64 18.29 -14.02
C VAL A 94 5.87 19.62 -14.12
N LYS A 95 6.17 20.59 -13.23
CA LYS A 95 5.56 21.94 -13.16
C LYS A 95 4.04 21.92 -12.99
N LYS A 96 3.53 20.92 -12.27
CA LYS A 96 2.12 20.77 -11.89
C LYS A 96 1.93 21.07 -10.40
N ASN A 97 0.68 21.31 -9.97
CA ASN A 97 0.38 21.64 -8.59
C ASN A 97 0.66 20.46 -7.64
N PRO A 98 1.54 20.59 -6.64
CA PRO A 98 1.93 19.50 -5.74
C PRO A 98 0.77 18.97 -4.89
N VAL A 99 -0.22 19.81 -4.57
CA VAL A 99 -1.40 19.37 -3.81
C VAL A 99 -2.21 18.35 -4.60
N VAL A 100 -2.32 18.53 -5.91
CA VAL A 100 -2.96 17.53 -6.79
C VAL A 100 -2.16 16.22 -6.77
N GLY A 101 -0.82 16.32 -6.80
CA GLY A 101 0.06 15.15 -6.65
C GLY A 101 -0.20 14.38 -5.36
N MET A 102 -0.30 15.07 -4.22
CA MET A 102 -0.63 14.46 -2.93
C MET A 102 -2.00 13.74 -2.96
N ILE A 103 -3.01 14.39 -3.54
CA ILE A 103 -4.36 13.82 -3.67
C ILE A 103 -4.31 12.53 -4.50
N VAL A 104 -3.62 12.54 -5.63
CA VAL A 104 -3.50 11.36 -6.51
C VAL A 104 -2.72 10.24 -5.82
N GLY A 105 -1.61 10.56 -5.15
CA GLY A 105 -0.81 9.60 -4.41
C GLY A 105 -1.61 8.94 -3.29
N TYR A 106 -2.35 9.75 -2.53
CA TYR A 106 -3.21 9.25 -1.45
C TYR A 106 -4.36 8.39 -1.99
N ALA A 107 -5.04 8.85 -3.05
CA ALA A 107 -6.13 8.09 -3.67
C ALA A 107 -5.63 6.73 -4.22
N GLY A 108 -4.43 6.71 -4.82
CA GLY A 108 -3.81 5.47 -5.29
C GLY A 108 -3.49 4.52 -4.13
N ALA A 109 -2.87 5.02 -3.06
CA ALA A 109 -2.55 4.21 -1.88
C ALA A 109 -3.81 3.63 -1.22
N GLN A 110 -4.89 4.41 -1.14
CA GLN A 110 -6.19 3.94 -0.62
C GLN A 110 -6.83 2.87 -1.52
N ALA A 111 -6.76 3.04 -2.85
CA ALA A 111 -7.28 2.05 -3.79
C ALA A 111 -6.56 0.70 -3.65
N GLY A 112 -5.31 0.71 -3.21
CA GLY A 112 -4.49 -0.48 -3.01
C GLY A 112 -5.03 -1.48 -1.97
N PHE A 113 -5.95 -1.06 -1.09
CA PHE A 113 -6.62 -2.00 -0.17
C PHE A 113 -7.57 -2.97 -0.87
N THR A 114 -8.08 -2.60 -2.02
CA THR A 114 -9.04 -3.38 -2.81
C THR A 114 -8.51 -3.76 -4.19
N ALA A 115 -7.29 -3.34 -4.51
CA ALA A 115 -6.67 -3.55 -5.80
C ALA A 115 -5.15 -3.69 -5.65
N ASN A 116 -4.59 -4.84 -6.02
CA ASN A 116 -3.16 -5.08 -5.93
C ASN A 116 -2.71 -6.07 -7.02
N LEU A 117 -1.46 -5.97 -7.48
CA LEU A 117 -0.88 -6.92 -8.42
C LEU A 117 -0.34 -8.18 -7.72
N MET A 118 0.03 -8.05 -6.47
CA MET A 118 0.59 -9.14 -5.66
C MET A 118 -0.27 -9.37 -4.43
N ILE A 119 -0.19 -10.58 -3.91
CA ILE A 119 -0.85 -10.93 -2.64
C ILE A 119 -0.17 -10.13 -1.52
N ALA A 120 -0.97 -9.38 -0.77
CA ALA A 120 -0.53 -8.59 0.37
C ALA A 120 -0.80 -9.31 1.70
N GLY A 121 -0.27 -8.77 2.80
CA GLY A 121 -0.52 -9.31 4.14
C GLY A 121 -2.00 -9.31 4.53
N THR A 122 -2.75 -8.32 4.05
CA THR A 122 -4.21 -8.22 4.25
C THR A 122 -4.98 -9.36 3.62
N ASP A 123 -4.56 -9.88 2.46
CA ASP A 123 -5.23 -11.01 1.79
C ASP A 123 -5.12 -12.29 2.62
N SER A 124 -3.94 -12.54 3.18
CA SER A 124 -3.71 -13.68 4.07
C SER A 124 -4.48 -13.58 5.37
N LEU A 125 -4.59 -12.36 5.93
CA LEU A 125 -5.39 -12.09 7.10
C LEU A 125 -6.87 -12.38 6.84
N LEU A 126 -7.41 -11.85 5.74
CA LEU A 126 -8.82 -12.04 5.36
C LEU A 126 -9.12 -13.50 5.02
N GLN A 127 -8.22 -14.20 4.34
CA GLN A 127 -8.33 -15.62 4.08
C GLN A 127 -8.45 -16.42 5.39
N GLY A 128 -7.57 -16.15 6.36
CA GLY A 128 -7.59 -16.84 7.65
C GLY A 128 -8.88 -16.60 8.43
N LEU A 129 -9.37 -15.34 8.47
CA LEU A 129 -10.63 -14.99 9.11
C LEU A 129 -11.82 -15.64 8.41
N THR A 130 -11.82 -15.67 7.08
CA THR A 130 -12.88 -16.29 6.28
C THR A 130 -12.95 -17.79 6.55
N ASN A 131 -11.81 -18.47 6.55
CA ASN A 131 -11.78 -19.91 6.82
C ASN A 131 -12.25 -20.24 8.25
N GLN A 132 -11.84 -19.45 9.25
CA GLN A 132 -12.36 -19.61 10.61
C GLN A 132 -13.86 -19.40 10.70
N ALA A 133 -14.41 -18.41 9.99
CA ALA A 133 -15.85 -18.15 9.94
C ALA A 133 -16.60 -19.31 9.26
N ILE A 134 -16.07 -19.85 8.17
CA ILE A 134 -16.64 -21.02 7.47
C ILE A 134 -16.68 -22.23 8.39
N ASP A 135 -15.57 -22.53 9.07
CA ASP A 135 -15.48 -23.66 10.01
C ASP A 135 -16.46 -23.53 11.17
N ALA A 136 -16.60 -22.31 11.71
CA ALA A 136 -17.52 -22.02 12.78
C ALA A 136 -19.00 -22.15 12.34
N PHE A 137 -19.31 -21.72 11.11
CA PHE A 137 -20.69 -21.78 10.58
C PHE A 137 -21.11 -23.20 10.18
N LEU A 138 -20.21 -23.94 9.52
CA LEU A 138 -20.51 -25.28 9.00
C LEU A 138 -20.31 -26.40 10.03
N GLY A 139 -19.61 -26.14 11.13
CA GLY A 139 -19.27 -27.14 12.13
C GLY A 139 -18.38 -28.30 11.60
N THR A 140 -17.77 -28.13 10.44
CA THR A 140 -16.93 -29.13 9.76
C THR A 140 -15.59 -28.50 9.39
N PRO A 141 -14.62 -28.46 10.33
CA PRO A 141 -13.33 -27.83 10.10
C PRO A 141 -12.59 -28.41 8.90
N GLY A 142 -12.06 -27.52 8.04
CA GLY A 142 -11.24 -27.88 6.90
C GLY A 142 -11.98 -28.49 5.70
N LYS A 143 -13.30 -28.61 5.72
CA LYS A 143 -14.06 -29.17 4.58
C LYS A 143 -14.15 -28.21 3.40
N PHE A 144 -14.27 -26.93 3.67
CA PHE A 144 -14.26 -25.87 2.67
C PHE A 144 -13.15 -24.87 3.03
N VAL A 145 -12.18 -24.69 2.15
CA VAL A 145 -11.06 -23.81 2.37
C VAL A 145 -11.01 -22.79 1.22
N VAL A 146 -11.03 -21.53 1.58
CA VAL A 146 -10.79 -20.43 0.63
C VAL A 146 -9.29 -20.23 0.53
N ASP A 147 -8.77 -20.21 -0.70
CA ASP A 147 -7.36 -19.95 -0.98
C ASP A 147 -7.07 -18.44 -0.93
N VAL A 148 -5.84 -18.05 -0.58
CA VAL A 148 -5.40 -16.66 -0.54
C VAL A 148 -5.48 -15.97 -1.90
N THR A 149 -5.43 -16.76 -2.99
CA THR A 149 -5.51 -16.28 -4.38
C THR A 149 -6.93 -16.15 -4.91
N CYS A 150 -7.96 -16.47 -4.12
CA CYS A 150 -9.34 -16.53 -4.59
C CYS A 150 -9.83 -15.24 -5.27
N ASN A 151 -9.30 -14.10 -4.85
CA ASN A 151 -9.67 -12.77 -5.37
C ASN A 151 -8.60 -12.13 -6.26
N TRP A 152 -7.50 -12.81 -6.51
CA TRP A 152 -6.30 -12.24 -7.13
C TRP A 152 -6.53 -11.67 -8.53
N TYR A 153 -7.22 -12.41 -9.39
CA TYR A 153 -7.53 -11.93 -10.74
C TYR A 153 -8.38 -10.66 -10.76
N PHE A 154 -9.36 -10.58 -9.85
CA PHE A 154 -10.17 -9.39 -9.67
C PHE A 154 -9.29 -8.21 -9.21
N MET A 155 -8.38 -8.43 -8.27
CA MET A 155 -7.48 -7.38 -7.76
C MET A 155 -6.54 -6.87 -8.85
N ILE A 156 -5.99 -7.75 -9.69
CA ILE A 156 -5.18 -7.34 -10.84
C ILE A 156 -5.98 -6.43 -11.78
N ALA A 157 -7.18 -6.85 -12.18
CA ALA A 157 -8.05 -6.06 -13.05
C ALA A 157 -8.42 -4.72 -12.42
N SER A 158 -8.76 -4.73 -11.12
CA SER A 158 -9.08 -3.53 -10.34
C SER A 158 -7.90 -2.56 -10.24
N THR A 159 -6.66 -3.03 -10.19
CA THR A 159 -5.46 -2.17 -10.16
C THR A 159 -5.40 -1.27 -11.38
N PHE A 160 -5.57 -1.84 -12.56
CA PHE A 160 -5.56 -1.06 -13.80
C PHE A 160 -6.77 -0.14 -13.91
N LEU A 161 -7.95 -0.63 -13.53
CA LEU A 161 -9.18 0.15 -13.56
C LEU A 161 -9.12 1.35 -12.59
N CYS A 162 -8.73 1.12 -11.34
CA CYS A 162 -8.60 2.17 -10.34
C CYS A 162 -7.56 3.21 -10.74
N SER A 163 -6.39 2.79 -11.23
CA SER A 163 -5.35 3.68 -11.70
C SER A 163 -5.83 4.55 -12.87
N LEU A 164 -6.57 3.97 -13.81
CA LEU A 164 -7.16 4.70 -14.94
C LEU A 164 -8.19 5.72 -14.45
N VAL A 165 -9.11 5.32 -13.59
CA VAL A 165 -10.16 6.20 -13.06
C VAL A 165 -9.56 7.34 -12.25
N ILE A 166 -8.63 7.05 -11.32
CA ILE A 166 -7.95 8.08 -10.51
C ILE A 166 -7.20 9.05 -11.43
N GLY A 167 -6.46 8.55 -12.42
CA GLY A 167 -5.75 9.39 -13.39
C GLY A 167 -6.68 10.27 -14.20
N LEU A 168 -7.80 9.73 -14.70
CA LEU A 168 -8.82 10.50 -15.45
C LEU A 168 -9.49 11.56 -14.59
N VAL A 169 -9.93 11.20 -13.38
CA VAL A 169 -10.55 12.13 -12.42
C VAL A 169 -9.56 13.23 -12.04
N SER A 170 -8.31 12.86 -11.78
CA SER A 170 -7.28 13.85 -11.47
C SER A 170 -7.09 14.85 -12.60
N THR A 171 -6.88 14.38 -13.83
CA THR A 171 -6.59 15.24 -14.98
C THR A 171 -7.78 16.07 -15.44
N ARG A 172 -8.99 15.52 -15.38
CA ARG A 172 -10.19 16.19 -15.94
C ARG A 172 -10.99 16.98 -14.90
N ILE A 173 -10.95 16.59 -13.63
CA ILE A 173 -11.80 17.16 -12.59
C ILE A 173 -10.98 17.88 -11.52
N VAL A 174 -9.92 17.26 -11.01
CA VAL A 174 -9.16 17.82 -9.88
C VAL A 174 -8.18 18.90 -10.36
N GLU A 175 -7.29 18.56 -11.28
CA GLU A 175 -6.22 19.45 -11.76
C GLU A 175 -6.74 20.81 -12.26
N PRO A 176 -7.87 20.91 -13.02
CA PRO A 176 -8.38 22.20 -13.47
C PRO A 176 -8.92 23.11 -12.35
N ARG A 177 -9.17 22.58 -11.16
CA ARG A 177 -9.66 23.35 -10.01
C ARG A 177 -8.56 23.97 -9.18
N PHE A 178 -7.31 23.59 -9.42
CA PHE A 178 -6.16 24.12 -8.71
C PHE A 178 -5.41 25.13 -9.57
N PRO A 179 -4.86 26.19 -8.96
CA PRO A 179 -4.08 27.19 -9.67
C PRO A 179 -2.83 26.55 -10.27
N VAL A 180 -2.35 27.13 -11.38
CA VAL A 180 -1.05 26.75 -11.96
C VAL A 180 0.04 27.01 -10.93
N TYR A 181 0.86 26.00 -10.69
CA TYR A 181 1.96 26.10 -9.75
C TYR A 181 3.15 26.83 -10.38
N HIS A 182 3.56 27.93 -9.77
CA HIS A 182 4.78 28.65 -10.10
C HIS A 182 5.78 28.38 -8.96
N SER A 183 6.81 27.60 -9.22
CA SER A 183 7.90 27.41 -8.27
C SER A 183 8.57 28.77 -8.04
N LYS A 184 8.71 29.16 -6.78
CA LYS A 184 9.44 30.38 -6.39
C LYS A 184 10.96 30.15 -6.35
N ASP A 185 11.37 28.90 -6.18
CA ASP A 185 12.77 28.47 -6.10
C ASP A 185 13.00 27.36 -7.13
N GLU A 186 13.89 27.64 -8.08
CA GLU A 186 14.30 26.64 -9.11
C GLU A 186 15.06 25.44 -8.53
N ASP A 187 15.40 25.47 -7.23
CA ASP A 187 16.22 24.46 -6.55
C ASP A 187 15.45 23.30 -5.89
N GLU A 188 14.09 23.29 -5.87
CA GLU A 188 13.32 22.14 -5.41
C GLU A 188 13.16 21.05 -6.49
N THR A 189 14.21 20.83 -7.26
CA THR A 189 14.28 19.68 -8.16
C THR A 189 14.34 18.38 -7.35
N ILE A 190 13.63 17.36 -7.82
CA ILE A 190 13.75 15.99 -7.32
C ILE A 190 15.25 15.70 -7.16
N GLN A 191 15.70 15.47 -5.93
CA GLN A 191 17.08 15.08 -5.68
C GLN A 191 17.42 13.94 -6.65
N GLU A 192 18.41 14.15 -7.49
CA GLU A 192 18.81 13.13 -8.46
C GLU A 192 19.07 11.82 -7.72
N VAL A 193 18.52 10.75 -8.27
CA VAL A 193 18.78 9.39 -7.76
C VAL A 193 20.28 9.22 -7.72
N THR A 194 20.87 9.06 -6.54
CA THR A 194 22.32 8.92 -6.39
C THR A 194 22.81 7.69 -7.14
N LEU A 195 24.07 7.69 -7.56
CA LEU A 195 24.70 6.53 -8.24
C LEU A 195 24.57 5.23 -7.41
N LEU A 196 24.46 5.35 -6.09
CA LEU A 196 24.22 4.22 -5.18
C LEU A 196 22.78 3.68 -5.34
N GLU A 197 21.79 4.55 -5.48
CA GLU A 197 20.39 4.17 -5.73
C GLU A 197 20.19 3.52 -7.10
N VAL A 198 21.03 3.85 -8.08
CA VAL A 198 21.01 3.24 -9.42
C VAL A 198 21.61 1.83 -9.41
N LYS A 199 22.60 1.55 -8.55
CA LYS A 199 23.28 0.24 -8.49
C LYS A 199 22.54 -0.85 -7.76
N GLY A 200 21.48 -0.51 -7.05
CA GLY A 200 20.56 -1.47 -6.43
C GLY A 200 20.26 -1.20 -4.95
N PRO A 201 19.08 -1.53 -4.51
CA PRO A 201 18.61 -1.29 -3.14
C PRO A 201 19.42 -2.03 -2.06
N VAL A 202 20.22 -3.03 -2.43
CA VAL A 202 20.99 -3.86 -1.50
C VAL A 202 22.28 -3.16 -1.01
N SER A 203 22.70 -2.09 -1.68
CA SER A 203 23.96 -1.38 -1.36
C SER A 203 23.86 -0.48 -0.11
N TYR A 204 22.67 -0.21 0.39
CA TYR A 204 22.47 0.69 1.55
C TYR A 204 22.79 0.08 2.90
N THR A 205 22.81 -1.24 3.01
CA THR A 205 23.03 -1.93 4.29
C THR A 205 24.46 -1.89 4.80
N HIS A 206 25.41 -1.37 3.99
CA HIS A 206 26.83 -1.34 4.34
C HIS A 206 27.39 0.04 4.69
N LEU A 207 26.56 1.10 4.77
CA LEU A 207 27.02 2.48 4.96
C LEU A 207 26.47 3.18 6.21
N ARG A 208 26.05 2.43 7.23
CA ARG A 208 25.83 2.96 8.59
C ARG A 208 26.60 2.18 9.62
#